data_3f92b5edc0ffae50600497fc341905c8
#
_entry.id   3f92b5edc0ffae50600497fc341905c8
#
_cell.length_a   1.000
_cell.length_b   1.000
_cell.length_c   1.000
_cell.angle_alpha   90.00
_cell.angle_beta   90.00
_cell.angle_gamma   90.00
#
_symmetry.space_group_name_H-M   'P 1'
#
loop_
_entity.id
_entity.type
_entity.pdbx_description
1 polymer ?
#
loop_
_entity_poly.entity_id
_entity_poly.type
_entity_poly.pdbx_seq_one_letter_code
_entity_poly.pdbx_strand_id
1 'polypeptide(L)'
;MNVPDHPWTTAFHSGMTSFSDFRAIAQLGMPVGVVATLLTLAQLHLAIPKHLDQGGMAFVDSGAFTAFQKKQEMDWGKVISAYETIATNTIQPANLSVVAPDVIGDQVETRRLWVLYADSIRKWVDMGVRVIIPLQVGEMSGGDLFEEACAILGTRKLACGIPSNAAAMSHADCSTIRNSDFHILGRVRMTDELRLKVSAILASNPGANLTSDANWLRARTAKICRIRAHLPAFTGDFESRRMRAVQALLTTEGYPQTRHPLPLNQAVC
;
A
#
# COMPACT_ATOMS: atom_id res chain seq x y z
N MET A 1 10.63 16.39 -17.77
CA MET A 1 10.24 15.03 -18.16
C MET A 1 8.71 14.95 -18.16
N ASN A 2 8.09 14.43 -19.22
CA ASN A 2 6.63 14.34 -19.28
C ASN A 2 6.20 13.07 -18.52
N VAL A 3 5.65 13.22 -17.31
CA VAL A 3 5.18 12.11 -16.48
C VAL A 3 3.77 11.73 -16.95
N PRO A 4 3.51 10.46 -17.31
CA PRO A 4 2.19 10.01 -17.71
C PRO A 4 1.20 10.10 -16.54
N ASP A 5 -0.10 10.10 -16.85
CA ASP A 5 -1.16 10.16 -15.81
C ASP A 5 -1.19 8.91 -14.92
N HIS A 6 -0.63 7.80 -15.39
CA HIS A 6 -0.53 6.54 -14.67
C HIS A 6 0.90 5.98 -14.76
N PRO A 7 1.85 6.51 -13.97
CA PRO A 7 3.24 6.05 -13.97
C PRO A 7 3.45 4.77 -13.15
N TRP A 8 2.41 4.30 -12.47
CA TRP A 8 2.49 3.22 -11.49
C TRP A 8 2.74 1.86 -12.14
N THR A 9 3.74 1.13 -11.65
CA THR A 9 3.91 -0.29 -11.94
C THR A 9 2.85 -1.12 -11.25
N THR A 10 2.44 -0.70 -10.04
CA THR A 10 1.34 -1.28 -9.28
C THR A 10 0.55 -0.20 -8.56
N ALA A 11 -0.77 -0.23 -8.70
CA ALA A 11 -1.70 0.61 -7.95
C ALA A 11 -2.57 -0.28 -7.05
N PHE A 12 -2.42 -0.12 -5.72
CA PHE A 12 -3.18 -0.90 -4.75
C PHE A 12 -4.55 -0.27 -4.47
N HIS A 13 -5.56 -1.09 -4.39
CA HIS A 13 -6.91 -0.69 -3.98
C HIS A 13 -7.02 -0.71 -2.45
N SER A 14 -6.74 0.43 -1.81
CA SER A 14 -6.69 0.54 -0.35
C SER A 14 -8.05 0.62 0.33
N GLY A 15 -8.06 0.28 1.62
CA GLY A 15 -9.25 0.28 2.46
C GLY A 15 -10.18 -0.91 2.24
N MET A 16 -9.76 -1.92 1.46
CA MET A 16 -10.53 -3.13 1.16
C MET A 16 -10.42 -4.19 2.27
N THR A 17 -10.44 -3.75 3.53
CA THR A 17 -10.19 -4.62 4.70
C THR A 17 -11.38 -5.48 5.07
N SER A 18 -12.63 -5.04 4.80
CA SER A 18 -13.79 -5.91 5.07
C SER A 18 -13.69 -7.20 4.24
N PHE A 19 -14.16 -8.31 4.80
CA PHE A 19 -14.01 -9.62 4.16
C PHE A 19 -14.61 -9.65 2.75
N SER A 20 -15.77 -9.03 2.55
CA SER A 20 -16.44 -8.95 1.25
C SER A 20 -15.70 -8.05 0.25
N ASP A 21 -15.13 -6.94 0.70
CA ASP A 21 -14.34 -6.06 -0.16
C ASP A 21 -13.03 -6.76 -0.58
N PHE A 22 -12.34 -7.37 0.39
CA PHE A 22 -11.13 -8.13 0.12
C PHE A 22 -11.38 -9.26 -0.89
N ARG A 23 -12.41 -10.10 -0.65
CA ARG A 23 -12.74 -11.20 -1.58
C ARG A 23 -13.06 -10.71 -2.98
N ALA A 24 -13.80 -9.61 -3.09
CA ALA A 24 -14.16 -9.05 -4.39
C ALA A 24 -12.92 -8.67 -5.22
N ILE A 25 -11.91 -8.07 -4.59
CA ILE A 25 -10.65 -7.70 -5.25
C ILE A 25 -9.77 -8.93 -5.51
N ALA A 26 -9.62 -9.80 -4.51
CA ALA A 26 -8.79 -10.99 -4.62
C ALA A 26 -9.25 -11.95 -5.72
N GLN A 27 -10.57 -12.15 -5.88
CA GLN A 27 -11.13 -12.97 -6.96
C GLN A 27 -10.88 -12.40 -8.37
N LEU A 28 -10.66 -11.09 -8.46
CA LEU A 28 -10.32 -10.44 -9.73
C LEU A 28 -8.80 -10.39 -9.98
N GLY A 29 -7.99 -10.96 -9.07
CA GLY A 29 -6.54 -10.94 -9.17
C GLY A 29 -5.93 -9.55 -9.06
N MET A 30 -6.66 -8.56 -8.51
CA MET A 30 -6.21 -7.17 -8.44
C MET A 30 -5.37 -6.92 -7.18
N PRO A 31 -4.38 -6.00 -7.23
CA PRO A 31 -3.62 -5.60 -6.05
C PRO A 31 -4.53 -5.00 -4.98
N VAL A 32 -4.46 -5.51 -3.76
CA VAL A 32 -5.35 -5.11 -2.66
C VAL A 32 -4.59 -4.39 -1.56
N GLY A 33 -5.20 -3.33 -1.01
CA GLY A 33 -4.72 -2.61 0.17
C GLY A 33 -5.65 -2.80 1.36
N VAL A 34 -5.09 -3.23 2.49
CA VAL A 34 -5.80 -3.49 3.76
C VAL A 34 -5.12 -2.77 4.92
N VAL A 35 -5.79 -2.66 6.07
CA VAL A 35 -5.26 -2.02 7.28
C VAL A 35 -5.01 -3.07 8.35
N ALA A 36 -3.78 -3.21 8.83
CA ALA A 36 -3.33 -4.25 9.74
C ALA A 36 -4.19 -4.37 11.01
N THR A 37 -4.48 -3.24 11.65
CA THR A 37 -5.23 -3.18 12.92
C THR A 37 -6.68 -3.64 12.81
N LEU A 38 -7.22 -3.75 11.58
CA LEU A 38 -8.60 -4.11 11.30
C LEU A 38 -8.76 -5.54 10.76
N LEU A 39 -7.67 -6.29 10.58
CA LEU A 39 -7.70 -7.64 10.03
C LEU A 39 -8.20 -8.65 11.06
N THR A 40 -8.98 -9.60 10.58
CA THR A 40 -9.42 -10.78 11.35
C THR A 40 -8.36 -11.89 11.30
N LEU A 41 -8.41 -12.82 12.25
CA LEU A 41 -7.52 -13.99 12.24
C LEU A 41 -7.62 -14.78 10.93
N ALA A 42 -8.82 -14.95 10.39
CA ALA A 42 -9.02 -15.66 9.12
C ALA A 42 -8.36 -14.95 7.94
N GLN A 43 -8.29 -13.61 7.96
CA GLN A 43 -7.58 -12.85 6.94
C GLN A 43 -6.07 -12.97 7.10
N LEU A 44 -5.55 -12.92 8.33
CA LEU A 44 -4.13 -13.01 8.64
C LEU A 44 -3.55 -14.38 8.29
N HIS A 45 -4.23 -15.46 8.69
CA HIS A 45 -3.70 -16.82 8.56
C HIS A 45 -4.07 -17.52 7.25
N LEU A 46 -5.10 -17.07 6.54
CA LEU A 46 -5.62 -17.80 5.38
C LEU A 46 -5.88 -16.92 4.16
N ALA A 47 -6.73 -15.89 4.28
CA ALA A 47 -7.25 -15.23 3.07
C ALA A 47 -6.18 -14.40 2.35
N ILE A 48 -5.36 -13.62 3.08
CA ILE A 48 -4.28 -12.84 2.49
C ILE A 48 -3.14 -13.75 2.03
N PRO A 49 -2.61 -14.69 2.84
CA PRO A 49 -1.60 -15.63 2.36
C PRO A 49 -2.03 -16.38 1.10
N LYS A 50 -3.25 -16.92 1.06
CA LYS A 50 -3.77 -17.59 -0.14
C LYS A 50 -3.80 -16.68 -1.38
N HIS A 51 -4.18 -15.41 -1.22
CA HIS A 51 -4.17 -14.43 -2.32
C HIS A 51 -2.75 -14.22 -2.84
N LEU A 52 -1.75 -14.05 -1.94
CA LEU A 52 -0.35 -13.90 -2.30
C LEU A 52 0.19 -15.14 -3.01
N ASP A 53 -0.12 -16.34 -2.51
CA ASP A 53 0.33 -17.62 -3.04
C ASP A 53 -0.26 -17.92 -4.44
N GLN A 54 -1.41 -17.32 -4.75
CA GLN A 54 -2.02 -17.37 -6.08
C GLN A 54 -1.48 -16.31 -7.06
N GLY A 55 -0.42 -15.58 -6.67
CA GLY A 55 0.19 -14.53 -7.49
C GLY A 55 -0.45 -13.15 -7.33
N GLY A 56 -1.40 -13.00 -6.41
CA GLY A 56 -1.96 -11.69 -6.05
C GLY A 56 -0.96 -10.84 -5.26
N MET A 57 -1.16 -9.53 -5.23
CA MET A 57 -0.33 -8.60 -4.46
C MET A 57 -1.13 -7.93 -3.36
N ALA A 58 -0.55 -7.82 -2.17
CA ALA A 58 -1.18 -7.14 -1.05
C ALA A 58 -0.29 -6.03 -0.48
N PHE A 59 -0.90 -4.89 -0.19
CA PHE A 59 -0.35 -3.79 0.57
C PHE A 59 -1.04 -3.73 1.93
N VAL A 60 -0.28 -3.84 3.00
CA VAL A 60 -0.82 -3.80 4.37
C VAL A 60 -0.35 -2.53 5.05
N ASP A 61 -1.27 -1.57 5.15
CA ASP A 61 -1.07 -0.30 5.84
C ASP A 61 -1.12 -0.52 7.36
N SER A 62 -0.29 0.20 8.10
CA SER A 62 -0.31 0.22 9.57
C SER A 62 -1.62 0.76 10.16
N GLY A 63 -2.21 1.76 9.50
CA GLY A 63 -3.33 2.55 10.01
C GLY A 63 -2.91 3.80 10.79
N ALA A 64 -1.61 4.13 10.83
CA ALA A 64 -1.06 5.26 11.59
C ALA A 64 -1.72 6.59 11.22
N PHE A 65 -1.96 6.86 9.93
CA PHE A 65 -2.63 8.10 9.51
C PHE A 65 -4.06 8.22 10.08
N THR A 66 -4.80 7.13 10.10
CA THR A 66 -6.17 7.12 10.68
C THR A 66 -6.14 7.32 12.19
N ALA A 67 -5.18 6.69 12.89
CA ALA A 67 -4.99 6.88 14.33
C ALA A 67 -4.61 8.32 14.66
N PHE A 68 -3.69 8.91 13.89
CA PHE A 68 -3.30 10.32 14.02
C PHE A 68 -4.50 11.27 13.85
N GLN A 69 -5.31 11.08 12.80
CA GLN A 69 -6.51 11.89 12.59
C GLN A 69 -7.52 11.80 13.74
N LYS A 70 -7.62 10.63 14.36
CA LYS A 70 -8.53 10.38 15.50
C LYS A 70 -7.89 10.69 16.86
N LYS A 71 -6.63 11.13 16.89
CA LYS A 71 -5.85 11.33 18.11
C LYS A 71 -5.80 10.08 19.00
N GLN A 72 -5.64 8.92 18.37
CA GLN A 72 -5.53 7.62 19.03
C GLN A 72 -4.08 7.14 18.98
N GLU A 73 -3.65 6.47 20.03
CA GLU A 73 -2.36 5.79 20.05
C GLU A 73 -2.38 4.58 19.13
N MET A 74 -1.21 4.27 18.55
CA MET A 74 -1.01 3.09 17.72
C MET A 74 -0.62 1.89 18.57
N ASP A 75 -1.33 0.79 18.38
CA ASP A 75 -0.92 -0.51 18.87
C ASP A 75 0.07 -1.15 17.87
N TRP A 76 1.35 -0.75 17.99
CA TRP A 76 2.41 -1.27 17.13
C TRP A 76 2.63 -2.76 17.32
N GLY A 77 2.43 -3.30 18.53
CA GLY A 77 2.52 -4.73 18.79
C GLY A 77 1.54 -5.53 17.92
N LYS A 78 0.31 -5.06 17.81
CA LYS A 78 -0.70 -5.65 16.94
C LYS A 78 -0.34 -5.54 15.45
N VAL A 79 0.19 -4.41 15.01
CA VAL A 79 0.60 -4.19 13.61
C VAL A 79 1.75 -5.14 13.24
N ILE A 80 2.80 -5.18 14.05
CA ILE A 80 3.97 -6.05 13.85
C ILE A 80 3.55 -7.52 13.80
N SER A 81 2.72 -7.96 14.77
CA SER A 81 2.20 -9.33 14.80
C SER A 81 1.38 -9.68 13.55
N ALA A 82 0.58 -8.73 13.04
CA ALA A 82 -0.19 -8.94 11.82
C ALA A 82 0.71 -9.14 10.59
N TYR A 83 1.72 -8.28 10.42
CA TYR A 83 2.69 -8.39 9.31
C TYR A 83 3.46 -9.71 9.37
N GLU A 84 3.96 -10.07 10.56
CA GLU A 84 4.70 -11.31 10.76
C GLU A 84 3.82 -12.54 10.48
N THR A 85 2.56 -12.52 10.95
CA THR A 85 1.62 -13.62 10.70
C THR A 85 1.38 -13.81 9.20
N ILE A 86 1.14 -12.75 8.44
CA ILE A 86 0.94 -12.86 6.99
C ILE A 86 2.23 -13.37 6.32
N ALA A 87 3.38 -12.76 6.63
CA ALA A 87 4.65 -13.11 6.01
C ALA A 87 5.07 -14.56 6.25
N THR A 88 4.78 -15.12 7.43
CA THR A 88 5.12 -16.50 7.76
C THR A 88 4.13 -17.54 7.22
N ASN A 89 2.90 -17.13 6.87
CA ASN A 89 1.87 -18.03 6.35
C ASN A 89 1.77 -18.04 4.81
N THR A 90 2.62 -17.30 4.09
CA THR A 90 2.69 -17.30 2.62
C THR A 90 3.99 -17.91 2.13
N ILE A 91 3.94 -18.60 0.99
CA ILE A 91 5.13 -19.05 0.24
C ILE A 91 5.60 -17.99 -0.78
N GLN A 92 4.87 -16.87 -0.90
CA GLN A 92 5.18 -15.76 -1.82
C GLN A 92 5.30 -14.41 -1.07
N PRO A 93 6.22 -14.29 -0.09
CA PRO A 93 6.35 -13.06 0.70
C PRO A 93 6.75 -11.84 -0.14
N ALA A 94 7.35 -12.03 -1.31
CA ALA A 94 7.68 -10.95 -2.24
C ALA A 94 6.44 -10.22 -2.81
N ASN A 95 5.27 -10.84 -2.77
CA ASN A 95 4.00 -10.23 -3.18
C ASN A 95 3.37 -9.38 -2.06
N LEU A 96 3.95 -9.40 -0.85
CA LEU A 96 3.51 -8.62 0.30
C LEU A 96 4.30 -7.31 0.41
N SER A 97 3.59 -6.18 0.51
CA SER A 97 4.16 -4.89 0.87
C SER A 97 3.62 -4.45 2.24
N VAL A 98 4.48 -4.00 3.14
CA VAL A 98 4.11 -3.50 4.47
C VAL A 98 4.71 -2.13 4.73
N VAL A 99 4.05 -1.32 5.55
CA VAL A 99 4.54 0.01 5.94
C VAL A 99 5.27 -0.09 7.28
N ALA A 100 6.53 0.35 7.34
CA ALA A 100 7.28 0.39 8.58
C ALA A 100 6.61 1.33 9.60
N PRO A 101 6.80 1.09 10.92
CA PRO A 101 6.26 1.96 11.95
C PRO A 101 6.69 3.42 11.77
N ASP A 102 5.75 4.37 11.96
CA ASP A 102 6.01 5.79 11.86
C ASP A 102 5.07 6.63 12.77
N VAL A 103 5.50 7.83 13.09
CA VAL A 103 4.68 8.84 13.74
C VAL A 103 4.53 10.03 12.81
N ILE A 104 3.30 10.30 12.38
CA ILE A 104 3.01 11.33 11.38
C ILE A 104 3.51 12.72 11.85
N GLY A 105 4.43 13.30 11.08
CA GLY A 105 5.01 14.61 11.36
C GLY A 105 6.11 14.63 12.42
N ASP A 106 6.58 13.46 12.88
CA ASP A 106 7.63 13.36 13.90
C ASP A 106 8.75 12.39 13.46
N GLN A 107 9.84 12.95 12.92
CA GLN A 107 11.00 12.18 12.48
C GLN A 107 11.75 11.52 13.65
N VAL A 108 11.80 12.17 14.81
CA VAL A 108 12.54 11.65 15.97
C VAL A 108 11.89 10.39 16.50
N GLU A 109 10.58 10.45 16.72
CA GLU A 109 9.82 9.31 17.23
C GLU A 109 9.72 8.20 16.17
N THR A 110 9.60 8.54 14.89
CA THR A 110 9.65 7.57 13.78
C THR A 110 10.96 6.79 13.78
N ARG A 111 12.11 7.46 13.90
CA ARG A 111 13.43 6.81 13.98
C ARG A 111 13.55 5.92 15.22
N ARG A 112 13.01 6.37 16.37
CA ARG A 112 12.95 5.54 17.59
C ARG A 112 12.17 4.25 17.36
N LEU A 113 11.05 4.30 16.63
CA LEU A 113 10.29 3.11 16.26
C LEU A 113 11.09 2.18 15.33
N TRP A 114 11.84 2.73 14.36
CA TRP A 114 12.70 1.91 13.49
C TRP A 114 13.78 1.17 14.27
N VAL A 115 14.41 1.83 15.25
CA VAL A 115 15.37 1.17 16.17
C VAL A 115 14.68 0.07 16.98
N LEU A 116 13.51 0.37 17.56
CA LEU A 116 12.76 -0.57 18.40
C LEU A 116 12.34 -1.83 17.64
N TYR A 117 11.94 -1.70 16.39
CA TYR A 117 11.45 -2.81 15.58
C TYR A 117 12.44 -3.26 14.49
N ALA A 118 13.72 -2.88 14.59
CA ALA A 118 14.72 -3.16 13.57
C ALA A 118 14.85 -4.66 13.26
N ASP A 119 14.82 -5.52 14.26
CA ASP A 119 14.94 -6.97 14.06
C ASP A 119 13.76 -7.55 13.31
N SER A 120 12.55 -7.12 13.62
CA SER A 120 11.34 -7.54 12.89
C SER A 120 11.38 -7.08 11.43
N ILE A 121 11.77 -5.82 11.20
CA ILE A 121 11.85 -5.25 9.85
C ILE A 121 12.91 -5.98 9.02
N ARG A 122 14.11 -6.23 9.57
CA ARG A 122 15.18 -7.00 8.91
C ARG A 122 14.69 -8.40 8.54
N LYS A 123 14.04 -9.09 9.48
CA LYS A 123 13.47 -10.42 9.23
C LYS A 123 12.51 -10.42 8.03
N TRP A 124 11.62 -9.43 7.94
CA TRP A 124 10.69 -9.34 6.79
C TRP A 124 11.43 -9.09 5.47
N VAL A 125 12.42 -8.21 5.46
CA VAL A 125 13.26 -7.96 4.27
C VAL A 125 13.99 -9.23 3.85
N ASP A 126 14.53 -10.01 4.79
CA ASP A 126 15.23 -11.26 4.52
C ASP A 126 14.27 -12.35 3.98
N MET A 127 13.02 -12.34 4.40
CA MET A 127 11.96 -13.19 3.84
C MET A 127 11.54 -12.76 2.42
N GLY A 128 11.96 -11.58 1.96
CA GLY A 128 11.58 -11.01 0.67
C GLY A 128 10.36 -10.10 0.70
N VAL A 129 9.79 -9.79 1.87
CA VAL A 129 8.70 -8.83 2.00
C VAL A 129 9.19 -7.44 1.59
N ARG A 130 8.40 -6.73 0.80
CA ARG A 130 8.69 -5.34 0.42
C ARG A 130 8.32 -4.40 1.57
N VAL A 131 9.32 -3.87 2.26
CA VAL A 131 9.12 -2.93 3.36
C VAL A 131 9.19 -1.49 2.85
N ILE A 132 8.14 -0.73 3.10
CA ILE A 132 8.01 0.68 2.73
C ILE A 132 8.32 1.53 3.96
N ILE A 133 9.35 2.40 3.84
CA ILE A 133 9.77 3.34 4.89
C ILE A 133 9.06 4.67 4.67
N PRO A 134 8.09 5.05 5.51
CA PRO A 134 7.42 6.34 5.40
C PRO A 134 8.41 7.48 5.67
N LEU A 135 8.62 8.34 4.66
CA LEU A 135 9.46 9.52 4.79
C LEU A 135 8.56 10.73 5.10
N GLN A 136 9.01 11.57 6.01
CA GLN A 136 8.21 12.68 6.52
C GLN A 136 9.05 13.96 6.55
N VAL A 137 8.37 15.11 6.50
CA VAL A 137 9.00 16.41 6.70
C VAL A 137 9.51 16.54 8.15
N GLY A 138 10.65 17.22 8.32
CA GLY A 138 11.27 17.49 9.61
C GLY A 138 12.59 18.20 9.42
N GLU A 139 13.52 18.05 10.37
CA GLU A 139 14.85 18.67 10.29
C GLU A 139 15.74 18.02 9.21
N MET A 140 15.59 16.71 9.01
CA MET A 140 16.34 15.97 7.99
C MET A 140 15.63 16.07 6.64
N SER A 141 16.41 16.19 5.56
CA SER A 141 15.89 16.02 4.21
C SER A 141 15.33 14.60 4.00
N GLY A 142 14.48 14.41 2.98
CA GLY A 142 13.97 13.08 2.65
C GLY A 142 15.09 12.07 2.34
N GLY A 143 16.16 12.52 1.68
CA GLY A 143 17.34 11.71 1.39
C GLY A 143 18.09 11.29 2.65
N ASP A 144 18.41 12.24 3.55
CA ASP A 144 19.12 11.94 4.80
C ASP A 144 18.32 11.02 5.72
N LEU A 145 17.01 11.24 5.81
CA LEU A 145 16.12 10.38 6.59
C LEU A 145 16.10 8.94 6.04
N PHE A 146 16.12 8.77 4.71
CA PHE A 146 16.20 7.45 4.11
C PHE A 146 17.54 6.76 4.35
N GLU A 147 18.66 7.48 4.25
CA GLU A 147 20.00 6.96 4.58
C GLU A 147 20.09 6.54 6.05
N GLU A 148 19.50 7.33 6.95
CA GLU A 148 19.40 6.97 8.37
C GLU A 148 18.58 5.68 8.57
N ALA A 149 17.44 5.52 7.88
CA ALA A 149 16.66 4.28 7.92
C ALA A 149 17.50 3.08 7.43
N CYS A 150 18.25 3.25 6.35
CA CYS A 150 19.14 2.21 5.84
C CYS A 150 20.25 1.85 6.84
N ALA A 151 20.81 2.84 7.54
CA ALA A 151 21.83 2.61 8.57
C ALA A 151 21.26 1.86 9.79
N ILE A 152 20.09 2.30 10.32
CA ILE A 152 19.40 1.64 11.44
C ILE A 152 19.06 0.19 11.10
N LEU A 153 18.54 -0.04 9.90
CA LEU A 153 18.04 -1.35 9.47
C LEU A 153 19.13 -2.25 8.86
N GLY A 154 20.32 -1.71 8.60
CA GLY A 154 21.45 -2.48 8.03
C GLY A 154 21.20 -2.99 6.61
N THR A 155 20.27 -2.38 5.86
CA THR A 155 19.90 -2.81 4.51
C THR A 155 19.39 -1.65 3.66
N ARG A 156 19.61 -1.74 2.34
CA ARG A 156 19.03 -0.82 1.34
C ARG A 156 17.89 -1.45 0.53
N LYS A 157 17.49 -2.68 0.83
CA LYS A 157 16.37 -3.36 0.17
C LYS A 157 15.02 -2.86 0.74
N LEU A 158 14.82 -1.56 0.67
CA LEU A 158 13.68 -0.84 1.25
C LEU A 158 13.03 0.03 0.17
N ALA A 159 11.71 0.20 0.25
CA ALA A 159 11.00 1.14 -0.60
C ALA A 159 10.80 2.48 0.13
N CYS A 160 10.95 3.61 -0.58
CA CYS A 160 10.67 4.92 -0.02
C CYS A 160 9.17 5.21 -0.07
N GLY A 161 8.53 5.38 1.08
CA GLY A 161 7.13 5.80 1.22
C GLY A 161 7.03 7.33 1.15
N ILE A 162 6.42 7.85 0.08
CA ILE A 162 6.33 9.29 -0.19
C ILE A 162 4.89 9.75 0.09
N PRO A 163 4.66 10.65 1.06
CA PRO A 163 3.34 11.20 1.29
C PRO A 163 2.88 12.01 0.07
N SER A 164 1.64 11.77 -0.37
CA SER A 164 1.08 12.47 -1.53
C SER A 164 0.80 13.96 -1.28
N ASN A 165 0.67 14.38 -0.02
CA ASN A 165 0.39 15.77 0.37
C ASN A 165 1.68 16.61 0.37
N ALA A 166 1.66 17.83 -0.23
CA ALA A 166 2.80 18.75 -0.27
C ALA A 166 3.23 19.24 1.12
N ALA A 167 2.29 19.44 2.03
CA ALA A 167 2.59 19.87 3.40
C ALA A 167 3.40 18.82 4.19
N ALA A 168 3.29 17.54 3.80
CA ALA A 168 4.02 16.45 4.44
C ALA A 168 5.39 16.15 3.80
N MET A 169 5.62 16.57 2.55
CA MET A 169 6.90 16.47 1.86
C MET A 169 6.86 17.30 0.57
N SER A 170 7.88 18.09 0.30
CA SER A 170 8.02 18.88 -0.94
C SER A 170 8.60 18.06 -2.10
N HIS A 171 8.48 18.57 -3.33
CA HIS A 171 9.19 17.98 -4.48
C HIS A 171 10.71 18.17 -4.37
N ALA A 172 11.17 19.22 -3.68
CA ALA A 172 12.60 19.43 -3.41
C ALA A 172 13.14 18.33 -2.51
N ASP A 173 12.43 17.95 -1.44
CA ASP A 173 12.80 16.80 -0.60
C ASP A 173 12.83 15.50 -1.42
N CYS A 174 11.84 15.29 -2.29
CA CYS A 174 11.83 14.12 -3.19
C CYS A 174 13.07 14.04 -4.09
N SER A 175 13.63 15.18 -4.50
CA SER A 175 14.84 15.24 -5.33
C SER A 175 16.11 14.82 -4.61
N THR A 176 16.14 14.83 -3.27
CA THR A 176 17.30 14.42 -2.46
C THR A 176 17.42 12.90 -2.32
N ILE A 177 16.32 12.17 -2.50
CA ILE A 177 16.27 10.73 -2.26
C ILE A 177 16.97 9.96 -3.40
N ARG A 178 17.77 8.97 -3.05
CA ARG A 178 18.43 8.04 -3.97
C ARG A 178 18.01 6.61 -3.65
N ASN A 179 17.10 6.05 -4.49
CA ASN A 179 16.63 4.69 -4.36
C ASN A 179 16.04 4.20 -5.70
N SER A 180 15.87 2.90 -5.84
CA SER A 180 15.24 2.27 -7.02
C SER A 180 13.76 1.92 -6.83
N ASP A 181 13.21 2.06 -5.62
CA ASP A 181 11.84 1.64 -5.29
C ASP A 181 11.12 2.69 -4.46
N PHE A 182 9.95 3.13 -4.94
CA PHE A 182 9.14 4.16 -4.32
C PHE A 182 7.67 3.75 -4.23
N HIS A 183 7.01 4.21 -3.18
CA HIS A 183 5.58 4.06 -3.00
C HIS A 183 4.94 5.40 -2.64
N ILE A 184 3.98 5.85 -3.44
CA ILE A 184 3.21 7.07 -3.16
C ILE A 184 2.03 6.71 -2.27
N LEU A 185 2.01 7.25 -1.07
CA LEU A 185 1.02 6.96 -0.05
C LEU A 185 -0.28 7.75 -0.29
N GLY A 186 -1.38 7.02 -0.39
CA GLY A 186 -2.74 7.54 -0.33
C GLY A 186 -3.29 8.18 -1.60
N ARG A 187 -2.59 8.12 -2.76
CA ARG A 187 -3.08 8.73 -4.00
C ARG A 187 -2.60 8.02 -5.27
N VAL A 188 -3.52 7.63 -6.14
CA VAL A 188 -3.22 7.04 -7.46
C VAL A 188 -3.52 7.99 -8.63
N ARG A 189 -4.36 9.01 -8.43
CA ARG A 189 -4.65 10.01 -9.46
C ARG A 189 -3.58 11.08 -9.47
N MET A 190 -3.03 11.36 -10.65
CA MET A 190 -2.05 12.41 -10.84
C MET A 190 -2.69 13.79 -10.66
N THR A 191 -2.09 14.60 -9.78
CA THR A 191 -2.36 16.04 -9.63
C THR A 191 -1.08 16.80 -9.99
N ASP A 192 -1.16 18.10 -10.22
CA ASP A 192 0.03 18.91 -10.57
C ASP A 192 1.11 18.80 -9.49
N GLU A 193 0.72 18.86 -8.23
CA GLU A 193 1.60 18.67 -7.06
C GLU A 193 2.29 17.30 -7.08
N LEU A 194 1.51 16.23 -7.27
CA LEU A 194 2.05 14.88 -7.34
C LEU A 194 2.94 14.68 -8.57
N ARG A 195 2.60 15.33 -9.68
CA ARG A 195 3.42 15.33 -10.91
C ARG A 195 4.80 15.93 -10.68
N LEU A 196 4.87 17.03 -9.92
CA LEU A 196 6.15 17.62 -9.53
C LEU A 196 7.01 16.68 -8.68
N LYS A 197 6.41 16.02 -7.68
CA LYS A 197 7.12 15.02 -6.87
C LYS A 197 7.62 13.84 -7.69
N VAL A 198 6.73 13.23 -8.49
CA VAL A 198 7.09 12.09 -9.36
C VAL A 198 8.18 12.49 -10.38
N SER A 199 8.07 13.69 -10.96
CA SER A 199 9.12 14.22 -11.85
C SER A 199 10.47 14.35 -11.15
N ALA A 200 10.48 14.87 -9.92
CA ALA A 200 11.71 15.02 -9.13
C ALA A 200 12.32 13.66 -8.78
N ILE A 201 11.49 12.68 -8.38
CA ILE A 201 11.93 11.29 -8.11
C ILE A 201 12.57 10.68 -9.35
N LEU A 202 11.87 10.70 -10.49
CA LEU A 202 12.35 10.06 -11.72
C LEU A 202 13.56 10.77 -12.33
N ALA A 203 13.69 12.10 -12.17
CA ALA A 203 14.87 12.84 -12.60
C ALA A 203 16.11 12.46 -11.79
N SER A 204 15.94 12.22 -10.48
CA SER A 204 17.02 11.83 -9.57
C SER A 204 17.31 10.32 -9.59
N ASN A 205 16.34 9.50 -10.02
CA ASN A 205 16.37 8.04 -9.99
C ASN A 205 15.79 7.45 -11.29
N PRO A 206 16.52 7.53 -12.42
CA PRO A 206 16.04 7.02 -13.70
C PRO A 206 15.71 5.51 -13.62
N GLY A 207 14.54 5.13 -14.09
CA GLY A 207 14.10 3.73 -14.08
C GLY A 207 13.58 3.22 -12.72
N ALA A 208 13.41 4.10 -11.73
CA ALA A 208 12.85 3.70 -10.44
C ALA A 208 11.45 3.07 -10.57
N ASN A 209 11.21 2.03 -9.76
CA ASN A 209 9.89 1.43 -9.59
C ASN A 209 8.98 2.40 -8.83
N LEU A 210 7.77 2.62 -9.35
CA LEU A 210 6.78 3.47 -8.72
C LEU A 210 5.51 2.68 -8.45
N THR A 211 5.13 2.57 -7.19
CA THR A 211 3.84 2.01 -6.79
C THR A 211 3.01 3.07 -6.07
N SER A 212 1.71 2.83 -5.93
CA SER A 212 0.84 3.74 -5.19
C SER A 212 -0.36 3.00 -4.61
N ASP A 213 -1.06 3.65 -3.66
CA ASP A 213 -2.30 3.15 -3.09
C ASP A 213 -3.38 4.24 -3.03
N ALA A 214 -4.65 3.85 -3.07
CA ALA A 214 -5.75 4.75 -2.77
C ALA A 214 -7.05 4.01 -2.45
N ASN A 215 -7.90 4.65 -1.64
CA ASN A 215 -9.21 4.12 -1.26
C ASN A 215 -10.34 4.45 -2.27
N TRP A 216 -10.00 4.88 -3.46
CA TRP A 216 -10.94 5.31 -4.49
C TRP A 216 -12.01 4.25 -4.79
N LEU A 217 -11.59 3.01 -5.03
CA LEU A 217 -12.52 1.93 -5.37
C LEU A 217 -13.52 1.65 -4.25
N ARG A 218 -13.06 1.63 -2.99
CA ARG A 218 -13.93 1.44 -1.81
C ARG A 218 -15.01 2.51 -1.73
N ALA A 219 -14.64 3.77 -1.89
CA ALA A 219 -15.59 4.89 -1.83
C ALA A 219 -16.66 4.80 -2.93
N ARG A 220 -16.25 4.44 -4.16
CA ARG A 220 -17.14 4.26 -5.32
C ARG A 220 -18.05 3.06 -5.15
N THR A 221 -17.52 1.93 -4.68
CA THR A 221 -18.30 0.71 -4.40
C THR A 221 -19.43 0.99 -3.40
N ALA A 222 -19.12 1.68 -2.30
CA ALA A 222 -20.11 2.07 -1.31
C ALA A 222 -21.21 2.96 -1.91
N LYS A 223 -20.83 3.93 -2.76
CA LYS A 223 -21.77 4.82 -3.46
C LYS A 223 -22.67 4.04 -4.40
N ILE A 224 -22.13 3.15 -5.25
CA ILE A 224 -22.90 2.35 -6.20
C ILE A 224 -23.86 1.43 -5.47
N CYS A 225 -23.43 0.70 -4.44
CA CYS A 225 -24.31 -0.17 -3.66
C CYS A 225 -25.50 0.59 -3.08
N ARG A 226 -25.29 1.83 -2.62
CA ARG A 226 -26.37 2.68 -2.08
C ARG A 226 -27.33 3.15 -3.17
N ILE A 227 -26.79 3.66 -4.30
CA ILE A 227 -27.62 4.23 -5.40
C ILE A 227 -28.42 3.13 -6.10
N ARG A 228 -27.85 1.94 -6.31
CA ARG A 228 -28.45 0.84 -7.08
C ARG A 228 -29.10 -0.22 -6.20
N ALA A 229 -29.34 0.05 -4.90
CA ALA A 229 -29.91 -0.91 -3.96
C ALA A 229 -31.30 -1.48 -4.39
N HIS A 230 -32.02 -0.71 -5.23
CA HIS A 230 -33.34 -1.10 -5.78
C HIS A 230 -33.25 -2.03 -6.99
N LEU A 231 -32.08 -2.17 -7.60
CA LEU A 231 -31.91 -3.02 -8.80
C LEU A 231 -31.72 -4.49 -8.41
N PRO A 232 -32.33 -5.47 -9.11
CA PRO A 232 -32.20 -6.89 -8.81
C PRO A 232 -30.74 -7.38 -8.71
N ALA A 233 -29.84 -6.84 -9.56
CA ALA A 233 -28.42 -7.17 -9.52
C ALA A 233 -27.71 -6.72 -8.24
N PHE A 234 -28.29 -5.82 -7.45
CA PHE A 234 -27.74 -5.30 -6.18
C PHE A 234 -28.60 -5.69 -4.97
N THR A 235 -29.59 -6.55 -5.14
CA THR A 235 -30.30 -7.20 -4.04
C THR A 235 -29.54 -8.46 -3.60
N GLY A 236 -29.92 -9.04 -2.46
CA GLY A 236 -29.27 -10.20 -1.89
C GLY A 236 -28.34 -9.84 -0.72
N ASP A 237 -27.43 -10.73 -0.38
CA ASP A 237 -26.50 -10.52 0.73
C ASP A 237 -25.49 -9.39 0.46
N PHE A 238 -24.93 -8.86 1.53
CA PHE A 238 -24.03 -7.71 1.48
C PHE A 238 -22.76 -8.01 0.65
N GLU A 239 -22.21 -9.21 0.77
CA GLU A 239 -21.00 -9.62 0.06
C GLU A 239 -21.21 -9.65 -1.46
N SER A 240 -22.27 -10.31 -1.91
CA SER A 240 -22.62 -10.43 -3.34
C SER A 240 -22.85 -9.07 -3.99
N ARG A 241 -23.49 -8.14 -3.28
CA ARG A 241 -23.68 -6.75 -3.75
C ARG A 241 -22.35 -6.01 -3.93
N ARG A 242 -21.45 -6.15 -2.94
CA ARG A 242 -20.13 -5.53 -2.98
C ARG A 242 -19.28 -6.06 -4.12
N MET A 243 -19.25 -7.38 -4.31
CA MET A 243 -18.52 -8.02 -5.40
C MET A 243 -19.00 -7.53 -6.77
N ARG A 244 -20.31 -7.50 -7.02
CA ARG A 244 -20.86 -6.99 -8.28
C ARG A 244 -20.55 -5.53 -8.51
N ALA A 245 -20.59 -4.69 -7.47
CA ALA A 245 -20.23 -3.29 -7.57
C ALA A 245 -18.76 -3.08 -7.92
N VAL A 246 -17.85 -3.84 -7.32
CA VAL A 246 -16.42 -3.81 -7.63
C VAL A 246 -16.17 -4.24 -9.07
N GLN A 247 -16.73 -5.36 -9.50
CA GLN A 247 -16.61 -5.84 -10.89
C GLN A 247 -17.10 -4.80 -11.91
N ALA A 248 -18.29 -4.22 -11.67
CA ALA A 248 -18.83 -3.19 -12.54
C ALA A 248 -17.91 -1.97 -12.64
N LEU A 249 -17.32 -1.51 -11.54
CA LEU A 249 -16.41 -0.36 -11.53
C LEU A 249 -15.10 -0.66 -12.27
N LEU A 250 -14.52 -1.82 -12.06
CA LEU A 250 -13.27 -2.21 -12.73
C LEU A 250 -13.44 -2.36 -14.24
N THR A 251 -14.64 -2.75 -14.71
CA THR A 251 -14.93 -2.91 -16.14
C THR A 251 -15.34 -1.61 -16.83
N THR A 252 -15.97 -0.67 -16.12
CA THR A 252 -16.58 0.53 -16.73
C THR A 252 -15.78 1.82 -16.53
N GLU A 253 -15.02 1.93 -15.45
CA GLU A 253 -14.25 3.13 -15.16
C GLU A 253 -12.76 2.77 -15.28
N GLY A 254 -12.10 3.16 -16.38
CA GLY A 254 -10.68 2.92 -16.62
C GLY A 254 -9.81 3.26 -15.39
N TYR A 255 -9.54 2.25 -14.56
CA TYR A 255 -8.66 2.35 -13.41
C TYR A 255 -7.22 2.15 -13.86
N PRO A 256 -6.23 2.79 -13.24
CA PRO A 256 -4.83 2.50 -13.52
C PRO A 256 -4.59 1.01 -13.37
N GLN A 257 -4.39 0.33 -14.49
CA GLN A 257 -4.08 -1.10 -14.48
C GLN A 257 -2.59 -1.26 -14.18
N THR A 258 -2.25 -2.30 -13.42
CA THR A 258 -0.88 -2.73 -13.26
C THR A 258 -0.30 -3.06 -14.64
N ARG A 259 0.93 -2.65 -14.90
CA ARG A 259 1.63 -2.99 -16.15
C ARG A 259 2.05 -4.47 -16.24
N HIS A 260 1.94 -5.21 -15.14
CA HIS A 260 2.12 -6.65 -15.12
C HIS A 260 0.76 -7.34 -15.12
N PRO A 261 0.31 -7.92 -16.22
CA PRO A 261 -0.78 -8.88 -16.16
C PRO A 261 -0.30 -10.02 -15.24
N LEU A 262 -1.08 -10.30 -14.21
CA LEU A 262 -0.91 -11.54 -13.45
C LEU A 262 -0.91 -12.69 -14.49
N PRO A 263 -0.02 -13.67 -14.38
CA PRO A 263 -0.11 -14.84 -15.24
C PRO A 263 -1.51 -15.40 -15.08
N LEU A 264 -2.29 -15.36 -16.15
CA LEU A 264 -3.57 -16.05 -16.21
C LEU A 264 -3.24 -17.51 -15.89
N ASN A 265 -3.68 -17.96 -14.73
CA ASN A 265 -3.64 -19.38 -14.41
C ASN A 265 -4.25 -20.11 -15.61
N GLN A 266 -3.41 -20.81 -16.35
CA GLN A 266 -3.89 -21.81 -17.30
C GLN A 266 -4.79 -22.73 -16.48
N ALA A 267 -6.07 -22.66 -16.78
CA ALA A 267 -7.04 -23.58 -16.25
C ALA A 267 -6.49 -25.00 -16.52
N VAL A 268 -6.06 -25.64 -15.45
CA VAL A 268 -5.75 -27.06 -15.51
C VAL A 268 -7.10 -27.75 -15.71
N CYS A 269 -7.25 -28.35 -16.89
CA CYS A 269 -8.33 -29.29 -17.17
C CYS A 269 -8.37 -30.43 -16.18
#